data_271b23c63c20126dccf0283666415435
#
_entry.id   271b23c63c20126dccf0283666415435
#
_cell.length_a   1.000
_cell.length_b   1.000
_cell.length_c   1.000
_cell.angle_alpha   90.00
_cell.angle_beta   90.00
_cell.angle_gamma   90.00
#
_symmetry.space_group_name_H-M   'P 1'
#
loop_
_entity.id
_entity.type
_entity.pdbx_description
1 polymer ?
#
loop_
_entity_poly.entity_id
_entity_poly.type
_entity_poly.pdbx_seq_one_letter_code
_entity_poly.pdbx_strand_id
1 'polypeptide(L)'
;MTQTFTTGLMGAGKSRELIERFNADVTKKVAMAAHLTEETGTVGKIESRNGKKVKAIYLNKSHSKEVLEVVKNFIFMKNIDSIYIDEVQFFPKSIISDISKVAEESHVDVHFFGLSTTFTADYFEASELLLKIILDENIIKISMGCQTEGCTEKAEYNARMVDGKVAREGDTFLQQKSKYLALCKKCYFC
;
A
#
# COMPACT_ATOMS: atom_id res chain seq x y z
N MET A 1 11.15 -2.29 18.11
CA MET A 1 10.94 -2.11 16.66
C MET A 1 9.82 -3.03 16.18
N THR A 2 8.86 -2.50 15.45
CA THR A 2 7.69 -3.21 14.93
C THR A 2 7.59 -3.00 13.42
N GLN A 3 7.30 -4.07 12.68
CA GLN A 3 6.89 -3.97 11.29
C GLN A 3 5.45 -4.44 11.16
N THR A 4 4.59 -3.64 10.50
CA THR A 4 3.19 -4.01 10.25
C THR A 4 2.85 -3.92 8.77
N PHE A 5 1.91 -4.74 8.31
CA PHE A 5 1.36 -4.64 6.96
C PHE A 5 -0.16 -4.52 7.02
N THR A 6 -0.65 -3.34 6.65
CA THR A 6 -2.09 -3.07 6.52
C THR A 6 -2.50 -3.25 5.06
N THR A 7 -3.32 -4.25 4.81
CA THR A 7 -3.80 -4.58 3.47
C THR A 7 -5.32 -4.64 3.39
N GLY A 8 -5.85 -4.61 2.19
CA GLY A 8 -7.28 -4.67 1.89
C GLY A 8 -7.52 -4.34 0.43
N LEU A 9 -8.74 -4.50 -0.04
CA LEU A 9 -9.12 -4.24 -1.43
C LEU A 9 -9.06 -2.75 -1.78
N MET A 10 -9.14 -2.44 -3.07
CA MET A 10 -9.26 -1.06 -3.53
C MET A 10 -10.50 -0.40 -2.90
N GLY A 11 -10.30 0.77 -2.30
CA GLY A 11 -11.39 1.48 -1.62
C GLY A 11 -11.71 1.03 -0.20
N ALA A 12 -11.05 0.01 0.35
CA ALA A 12 -11.27 -0.46 1.71
C ALA A 12 -10.87 0.55 2.81
N GLY A 13 -10.16 1.63 2.47
CA GLY A 13 -9.82 2.69 3.43
C GLY A 13 -8.40 2.61 3.98
N LYS A 14 -7.46 1.93 3.32
CA LYS A 14 -6.05 1.84 3.73
C LYS A 14 -5.39 3.19 3.98
N SER A 15 -5.47 4.12 3.03
CA SER A 15 -4.89 5.46 3.19
C SER A 15 -5.57 6.26 4.31
N ARG A 16 -6.87 6.03 4.59
CA ARG A 16 -7.53 6.59 5.78
C ARG A 16 -6.93 6.03 7.06
N GLU A 17 -6.77 4.72 7.15
CA GLU A 17 -6.15 4.05 8.29
C GLU A 17 -4.71 4.53 8.52
N LEU A 18 -3.93 4.66 7.44
CA LEU A 18 -2.58 5.23 7.50
C LEU A 18 -2.62 6.63 8.13
N ILE A 19 -3.47 7.52 7.63
CA ILE A 19 -3.57 8.91 8.11
C ILE A 19 -4.00 8.95 9.58
N GLU A 20 -4.94 8.10 9.99
CA GLU A 20 -5.42 8.04 11.38
C GLU A 20 -4.31 7.55 12.32
N ARG A 21 -3.59 6.48 11.96
CA ARG A 21 -2.43 6.00 12.74
C ARG A 21 -1.30 7.02 12.77
N PHE A 22 -0.95 7.58 11.63
CA PHE A 22 0.10 8.61 11.52
C PHE A 22 -0.20 9.80 12.44
N ASN A 23 -1.44 10.27 12.50
CA ASN A 23 -1.83 11.40 13.35
C ASN A 23 -1.90 11.03 14.84
N ALA A 24 -2.22 9.79 15.17
CA ALA A 24 -2.25 9.30 16.55
C ALA A 24 -0.86 8.98 17.11
N ASP A 25 0.09 8.66 16.25
CA ASP A 25 1.48 8.40 16.63
C ASP A 25 2.14 9.68 17.14
N VAL A 26 2.69 9.63 18.33
CA VAL A 26 3.37 10.78 18.99
C VAL A 26 4.88 10.79 18.79
N THR A 27 5.42 9.78 18.12
CA THR A 27 6.85 9.64 17.82
C THR A 27 7.29 10.57 16.69
N LYS A 28 8.59 10.66 16.46
CA LYS A 28 9.15 11.40 15.32
C LYS A 28 9.05 10.55 14.06
N LYS A 29 8.15 10.89 13.17
CA LYS A 29 7.70 10.07 12.05
C LYS A 29 7.72 10.75 10.70
N VAL A 30 7.68 9.94 9.65
CA VAL A 30 7.50 10.39 8.26
C VAL A 30 6.50 9.50 7.53
N ALA A 31 5.65 10.12 6.70
CA ALA A 31 4.83 9.41 5.73
C ALA A 31 5.51 9.46 4.35
N MET A 32 5.49 8.34 3.65
CA MET A 32 6.03 8.15 2.32
C MET A 32 4.99 7.44 1.45
N ALA A 33 5.05 7.63 0.14
CA ALA A 33 4.15 6.92 -0.78
C ALA A 33 4.88 6.54 -2.07
N ALA A 34 4.64 5.32 -2.56
CA ALA A 34 5.07 4.96 -3.90
C ALA A 34 4.38 5.84 -4.94
N HIS A 35 5.16 6.38 -5.87
CA HIS A 35 4.66 7.22 -6.95
C HIS A 35 5.18 6.75 -8.30
N LEU A 36 4.37 6.93 -9.37
CA LEU A 36 4.69 6.40 -10.68
C LEU A 36 5.53 7.36 -11.52
N THR A 37 5.34 8.66 -11.35
CA THR A 37 5.89 9.71 -12.22
C THR A 37 6.67 10.79 -11.49
N GLU A 38 6.38 11.03 -10.20
CA GLU A 38 7.10 12.03 -9.43
C GLU A 38 8.51 11.55 -9.06
N GLU A 39 9.44 12.49 -8.95
CA GLU A 39 10.79 12.20 -8.52
C GLU A 39 10.86 11.77 -7.05
N THR A 40 11.76 10.85 -6.76
CA THR A 40 12.02 10.40 -5.38
C THR A 40 12.50 11.57 -4.51
N GLY A 41 11.90 11.72 -3.33
CA GLY A 41 12.19 12.83 -2.42
C GLY A 41 11.26 14.04 -2.58
N THR A 42 10.46 14.10 -3.65
CA THR A 42 9.46 15.16 -3.84
C THR A 42 8.45 15.17 -2.69
N VAL A 43 8.17 16.37 -2.19
CA VAL A 43 7.16 16.56 -1.14
C VAL A 43 5.77 16.61 -1.76
N GLY A 44 4.93 15.69 -1.34
CA GLY A 44 3.53 15.59 -1.74
C GLY A 44 2.61 15.30 -0.56
N LYS A 45 1.55 14.56 -0.82
CA LYS A 45 0.55 14.19 0.20
C LYS A 45 -0.01 12.79 -0.04
N ILE A 46 -0.37 12.11 1.04
CA ILE A 46 -1.30 10.98 1.02
C ILE A 46 -2.68 11.55 1.32
N GLU A 47 -3.67 11.25 0.48
CA GLU A 47 -5.04 11.75 0.61
C GLU A 47 -6.04 10.59 0.55
N SER A 48 -6.91 10.52 1.54
CA SER A 48 -8.00 9.55 1.59
C SER A 48 -9.24 10.05 0.85
N ARG A 49 -10.12 9.15 0.41
CA ARG A 49 -11.34 9.50 -0.32
C ARG A 49 -12.28 10.44 0.45
N ASN A 50 -12.21 10.48 1.79
CA ASN A 50 -12.99 11.39 2.62
C ASN A 50 -12.30 12.77 2.85
N GLY A 51 -11.24 13.07 2.09
CA GLY A 51 -10.54 14.35 2.12
C GLY A 51 -9.51 14.53 3.23
N LYS A 52 -9.33 13.57 4.14
CA LYS A 52 -8.22 13.61 5.11
C LYS A 52 -6.89 13.47 4.37
N LYS A 53 -5.86 14.19 4.81
CA LYS A 53 -4.54 14.16 4.17
C LYS A 53 -3.41 14.38 5.17
N VAL A 54 -2.25 13.84 4.83
CA VAL A 54 -0.97 14.09 5.50
C VAL A 54 0.09 14.42 4.47
N LYS A 55 1.08 15.23 4.88
CA LYS A 55 2.28 15.49 4.08
C LYS A 55 3.08 14.20 3.95
N ALA A 56 3.54 13.89 2.75
CA ALA A 56 4.31 12.68 2.47
C ALA A 56 5.49 12.96 1.54
N ILE A 57 6.46 12.07 1.53
CA ILE A 57 7.57 12.06 0.58
C ILE A 57 7.23 11.04 -0.51
N TYR A 58 7.26 11.45 -1.76
CA TYR A 58 7.07 10.54 -2.88
C TYR A 58 8.34 9.75 -3.18
N LEU A 59 8.16 8.48 -3.48
CA LEU A 59 9.21 7.52 -3.79
C LEU A 59 8.92 6.91 -5.16
N ASN A 60 9.73 7.23 -6.15
CA ASN A 60 9.55 6.70 -7.51
C ASN A 60 9.93 5.22 -7.57
N LYS A 61 8.97 4.37 -7.87
CA LYS A 61 9.15 2.91 -7.92
C LYS A 61 10.25 2.44 -8.88
N SER A 62 10.56 3.23 -9.91
CA SER A 62 11.56 2.89 -10.92
C SER A 62 13.00 3.17 -10.48
N HIS A 63 13.19 3.91 -9.38
CA HIS A 63 14.49 4.38 -8.92
C HIS A 63 14.87 3.78 -7.56
N SER A 64 15.02 2.46 -7.52
CA SER A 64 15.24 1.69 -6.30
C SER A 64 16.38 2.18 -5.41
N LYS A 65 17.52 2.59 -5.99
CA LYS A 65 18.67 3.10 -5.22
C LYS A 65 18.33 4.42 -4.53
N GLU A 66 17.72 5.35 -5.25
CA GLU A 66 17.31 6.66 -4.71
C GLU A 66 16.25 6.50 -3.60
N VAL A 67 15.31 5.56 -3.77
CA VAL A 67 14.31 5.24 -2.75
C VAL A 67 14.99 4.83 -1.45
N LEU A 68 15.94 3.91 -1.51
CA LEU A 68 16.66 3.44 -0.34
C LEU A 68 17.51 4.54 0.31
N GLU A 69 18.16 5.40 -0.49
CA GLU A 69 18.93 6.54 0.01
C GLU A 69 18.05 7.54 0.74
N VAL A 70 16.86 7.86 0.21
CA VAL A 70 15.91 8.75 0.88
C VAL A 70 15.44 8.15 2.20
N VAL A 71 15.08 6.86 2.24
CA VAL A 71 14.68 6.18 3.49
C VAL A 71 15.81 6.24 4.51
N LYS A 72 17.05 5.89 4.14
CA LYS A 72 18.22 5.98 5.01
C LYS A 72 18.48 7.38 5.52
N ASN A 73 18.33 8.40 4.66
CA ASN A 73 18.47 9.80 5.07
C ASN A 73 17.49 10.16 6.21
N PHE A 74 16.21 9.77 6.07
CA PHE A 74 15.24 10.03 7.14
C PHE A 74 15.61 9.29 8.42
N ILE A 75 16.01 8.03 8.34
CA ILE A 75 16.42 7.23 9.49
C ILE A 75 17.63 7.88 10.20
N PHE A 76 18.73 8.07 9.48
CA PHE A 76 20.02 8.44 10.08
C PHE A 76 20.17 9.95 10.31
N MET A 77 19.76 10.78 9.34
CA MET A 77 20.00 12.24 9.41
C MET A 77 18.84 12.98 10.06
N LYS A 78 17.63 12.51 9.93
CA LYS A 78 16.44 13.12 10.55
C LYS A 78 16.08 12.47 11.88
N ASN A 79 16.70 11.34 12.21
CA ASN A 79 16.51 10.58 13.44
C ASN A 79 15.04 10.36 13.76
N ILE A 80 14.33 9.71 12.81
CA ILE A 80 12.92 9.34 12.96
C ILE A 80 12.78 8.01 13.69
N ASP A 81 11.65 7.83 14.35
CA ASP A 81 11.31 6.63 15.12
C ASP A 81 10.38 5.70 14.32
N SER A 82 9.59 6.26 13.40
CA SER A 82 8.65 5.46 12.59
C SER A 82 8.44 5.99 11.16
N ILE A 83 8.20 5.05 10.24
CA ILE A 83 7.93 5.30 8.82
C ILE A 83 6.58 4.68 8.44
N TYR A 84 5.75 5.44 7.74
CA TYR A 84 4.47 5.02 7.17
C TYR A 84 4.57 5.06 5.65
N ILE A 85 4.43 3.91 4.97
CA ILE A 85 4.61 3.81 3.51
C ILE A 85 3.31 3.36 2.86
N ASP A 86 2.71 4.20 2.02
CA ASP A 86 1.50 3.87 1.23
C ASP A 86 1.86 3.33 -0.15
N GLU A 87 0.92 2.56 -0.72
CA GLU A 87 0.99 1.97 -2.06
C GLU A 87 2.21 1.05 -2.29
N VAL A 88 2.60 0.31 -1.25
CA VAL A 88 3.83 -0.53 -1.26
C VAL A 88 3.84 -1.60 -2.35
N GLN A 89 2.66 -2.03 -2.86
CA GLN A 89 2.56 -3.01 -3.93
C GLN A 89 3.23 -2.57 -5.24
N PHE A 90 3.52 -1.29 -5.41
CA PHE A 90 4.18 -0.78 -6.59
C PHE A 90 5.72 -0.89 -6.54
N PHE A 91 6.30 -1.18 -5.38
CA PHE A 91 7.73 -1.38 -5.28
C PHE A 91 8.16 -2.79 -5.73
N PRO A 92 9.37 -2.94 -6.27
CA PRO A 92 10.02 -4.25 -6.36
C PRO A 92 10.19 -4.87 -4.97
N LYS A 93 10.07 -6.19 -4.86
CA LYS A 93 10.26 -6.91 -3.59
C LYS A 93 11.63 -6.67 -2.95
N SER A 94 12.68 -6.44 -3.75
CA SER A 94 14.02 -6.13 -3.25
C SER A 94 14.06 -4.86 -2.42
N ILE A 95 13.37 -3.80 -2.84
CA ILE A 95 13.29 -2.53 -2.11
C ILE A 95 12.56 -2.71 -0.77
N ILE A 96 11.48 -3.48 -0.74
CA ILE A 96 10.78 -3.77 0.51
C ILE A 96 11.71 -4.54 1.47
N SER A 97 12.44 -5.53 0.96
CA SER A 97 13.44 -6.27 1.74
C SER A 97 14.51 -5.35 2.32
N ASP A 98 15.06 -4.45 1.50
CA ASP A 98 16.11 -3.52 1.92
C ASP A 98 15.61 -2.50 2.95
N ILE A 99 14.40 -1.95 2.76
CA ILE A 99 13.77 -1.05 3.73
C ILE A 99 13.53 -1.77 5.07
N SER A 100 12.96 -2.99 5.03
CA SER A 100 12.73 -3.79 6.23
C SER A 100 14.01 -4.03 7.01
N LYS A 101 15.10 -4.42 6.32
CA LYS A 101 16.40 -4.68 6.90
C LYS A 101 17.02 -3.43 7.53
N VAL A 102 17.05 -2.30 6.82
CA VAL A 102 17.60 -1.04 7.33
C VAL A 102 16.83 -0.56 8.56
N ALA A 103 15.52 -0.68 8.54
CA ALA A 103 14.68 -0.32 9.66
C ALA A 103 14.94 -1.21 10.89
N GLU A 104 15.11 -2.52 10.67
CA GLU A 104 15.44 -3.49 11.71
C GLU A 104 16.79 -3.16 12.36
N GLU A 105 17.83 -2.97 11.55
CA GLU A 105 19.17 -2.62 12.01
C GLU A 105 19.21 -1.27 12.77
N SER A 106 18.30 -0.36 12.46
CA SER A 106 18.21 0.99 13.05
C SER A 106 17.16 1.11 14.15
N HIS A 107 16.44 0.03 14.48
CA HIS A 107 15.35 0.01 15.47
C HIS A 107 14.20 1.00 15.17
N VAL A 108 13.91 1.24 13.89
CA VAL A 108 12.83 2.12 13.42
C VAL A 108 11.59 1.30 13.11
N ASP A 109 10.42 1.74 13.58
CA ASP A 109 9.15 1.10 13.25
C ASP A 109 8.75 1.39 11.79
N VAL A 110 8.24 0.36 11.07
CA VAL A 110 7.76 0.55 9.69
C VAL A 110 6.35 0.00 9.54
N HIS A 111 5.48 0.87 9.04
CA HIS A 111 4.08 0.57 8.77
C HIS A 111 3.82 0.59 7.26
N PHE A 112 3.71 -0.57 6.65
CA PHE A 112 3.42 -0.74 5.23
C PHE A 112 1.91 -0.76 4.97
N PHE A 113 1.47 -0.08 3.89
CA PHE A 113 0.08 -0.04 3.45
C PHE A 113 0.00 -0.33 1.96
N GLY A 114 -0.88 -1.24 1.55
CA GLY A 114 -1.02 -1.57 0.13
C GLY A 114 -2.04 -2.65 -0.18
N LEU A 115 -2.19 -2.93 -1.48
CA LEU A 115 -3.00 -4.04 -1.97
C LEU A 115 -2.21 -5.34 -1.83
N SER A 116 -2.87 -6.43 -1.44
CA SER A 116 -2.24 -7.75 -1.48
C SER A 116 -2.28 -8.38 -2.87
N THR A 117 -3.39 -8.20 -3.60
CA THR A 117 -3.62 -8.86 -4.89
C THR A 117 -3.98 -7.90 -6.01
N THR A 118 -3.63 -8.29 -7.22
CA THR A 118 -4.02 -7.66 -8.47
C THR A 118 -5.50 -7.88 -8.77
N PHE A 119 -5.98 -7.35 -9.90
CA PHE A 119 -7.34 -7.62 -10.39
C PHE A 119 -7.50 -9.03 -10.99
N THR A 120 -6.40 -9.75 -11.27
CA THR A 120 -6.38 -11.16 -11.69
C THR A 120 -6.30 -12.14 -10.53
N ALA A 121 -6.33 -11.62 -9.29
CA ALA A 121 -6.19 -12.35 -8.03
C ALA A 121 -4.77 -12.88 -7.73
N ASP A 122 -3.78 -12.52 -8.53
CA ASP A 122 -2.37 -12.82 -8.24
C ASP A 122 -1.82 -11.87 -7.17
N TYR A 123 -0.86 -12.33 -6.40
CA TYR A 123 -0.18 -11.45 -5.44
C TYR A 123 0.75 -10.46 -6.13
N PHE A 124 0.79 -9.23 -5.61
CA PHE A 124 1.90 -8.32 -5.90
C PHE A 124 3.16 -8.82 -5.20
N GLU A 125 4.31 -8.80 -5.88
CA GLU A 125 5.58 -9.35 -5.35
C GLU A 125 5.99 -8.73 -4.00
N ALA A 126 5.86 -7.41 -3.86
CA ALA A 126 6.14 -6.71 -2.61
C ALA A 126 5.21 -7.16 -1.48
N SER A 127 3.93 -7.29 -1.78
CA SER A 127 2.91 -7.69 -0.80
C SER A 127 3.04 -9.16 -0.41
N GLU A 128 3.37 -10.03 -1.37
CA GLU A 128 3.67 -11.43 -1.09
C GLU A 128 4.88 -11.57 -0.14
N LEU A 129 5.94 -10.76 -0.36
CA LEU A 129 7.08 -10.73 0.55
C LEU A 129 6.66 -10.28 1.96
N LEU A 130 5.91 -9.16 2.07
CA LEU A 130 5.44 -8.66 3.36
C LEU A 130 4.60 -9.69 4.13
N LEU A 131 3.72 -10.42 3.43
CA LEU A 131 2.91 -11.50 4.03
C LEU A 131 3.76 -12.69 4.53
N LYS A 132 5.00 -12.85 4.04
CA LYS A 132 5.93 -13.90 4.46
C LYS A 132 6.86 -13.50 5.59
N ILE A 133 7.25 -12.22 5.66
CA ILE A 133 8.26 -11.76 6.63
C ILE A 133 7.66 -11.09 7.86
N ILE A 134 6.42 -10.58 7.78
CA ILE A 134 5.73 -9.95 8.91
C ILE A 134 4.91 -11.01 9.65
N LEU A 135 4.98 -11.00 10.98
CA LEU A 135 4.20 -11.90 11.84
C LEU A 135 2.70 -11.69 11.65
N ASP A 136 1.93 -12.77 11.70
CA ASP A 136 0.48 -12.75 11.42
C ASP A 136 -0.29 -11.73 12.28
N GLU A 137 0.09 -11.56 13.55
CA GLU A 137 -0.51 -10.58 14.46
C GLU A 137 -0.28 -9.12 14.04
N ASN A 138 0.73 -8.87 13.22
CA ASN A 138 1.10 -7.56 12.68
C ASN A 138 0.54 -7.33 11.26
N ILE A 139 -0.21 -8.29 10.71
CA ILE A 139 -0.91 -8.17 9.44
C ILE A 139 -2.35 -7.73 9.69
N ILE A 140 -2.68 -6.52 9.24
CA ILE A 140 -4.00 -5.93 9.44
C ILE A 140 -4.77 -5.96 8.12
N LYS A 141 -5.88 -6.71 8.10
CA LYS A 141 -6.73 -6.86 6.90
C LYS A 141 -7.99 -6.01 7.03
N ILE A 142 -8.08 -4.93 6.24
CA ILE A 142 -9.29 -4.09 6.20
C ILE A 142 -10.31 -4.74 5.28
N SER A 143 -11.48 -5.06 5.85
CA SER A 143 -12.59 -5.70 5.14
C SER A 143 -13.59 -4.67 4.61
N MET A 144 -14.27 -5.03 3.51
CA MET A 144 -15.40 -4.27 2.98
C MET A 144 -16.45 -5.19 2.34
N GLY A 145 -17.66 -4.69 2.13
CA GLY A 145 -18.72 -5.42 1.43
C GLY A 145 -18.51 -5.46 -0.07
N CYS A 146 -19.12 -6.45 -0.72
CA CYS A 146 -19.20 -6.56 -2.18
C CYS A 146 -19.91 -5.33 -2.76
N GLN A 147 -19.35 -4.77 -3.85
CA GLN A 147 -19.89 -3.58 -4.49
C GLN A 147 -20.86 -3.87 -5.64
N THR A 148 -21.27 -5.13 -5.81
CA THR A 148 -22.39 -5.48 -6.69
C THR A 148 -23.69 -5.05 -6.03
N GLU A 149 -24.55 -4.38 -6.76
CA GLU A 149 -25.87 -3.94 -6.28
C GLU A 149 -26.68 -5.13 -5.75
N GLY A 150 -27.27 -4.99 -4.58
CA GLY A 150 -28.04 -6.03 -3.89
C GLY A 150 -27.23 -7.18 -3.27
N CYS A 151 -25.88 -7.18 -3.39
CA CYS A 151 -25.03 -8.21 -2.80
C CYS A 151 -24.61 -7.82 -1.37
N THR A 152 -24.86 -8.69 -0.40
CA THR A 152 -24.52 -8.47 1.03
C THR A 152 -23.26 -9.20 1.47
N GLU A 153 -22.62 -9.95 0.56
CA GLU A 153 -21.43 -10.74 0.86
C GLU A 153 -20.19 -9.86 1.09
N LYS A 154 -19.20 -10.42 1.79
CA LYS A 154 -17.88 -9.79 1.95
C LYS A 154 -17.12 -9.80 0.62
N ALA A 155 -16.49 -8.68 0.28
CA ALA A 155 -15.62 -8.61 -0.89
C ALA A 155 -14.28 -9.32 -0.62
N GLU A 156 -13.78 -10.03 -1.63
CA GLU A 156 -12.55 -10.82 -1.58
C GLU A 156 -11.59 -10.49 -2.74
N TYR A 157 -12.10 -9.90 -3.82
CA TYR A 157 -11.36 -9.68 -5.07
C TYR A 157 -11.39 -8.22 -5.50
N ASN A 158 -10.26 -7.72 -6.02
CA ASN A 158 -10.23 -6.51 -6.82
C ASN A 158 -10.66 -6.86 -8.25
N ALA A 159 -11.72 -6.27 -8.76
CA ALA A 159 -12.20 -6.51 -10.12
C ALA A 159 -11.98 -5.27 -10.98
N ARG A 160 -11.27 -5.39 -12.10
CA ARG A 160 -11.21 -4.35 -13.13
C ARG A 160 -12.38 -4.55 -14.08
N MET A 161 -13.20 -3.51 -14.26
CA MET A 161 -14.36 -3.55 -15.15
C MET A 161 -14.02 -2.96 -16.51
N VAL A 162 -14.24 -3.74 -17.55
CA VAL A 162 -14.12 -3.32 -18.95
C VAL A 162 -15.44 -3.68 -19.65
N ASP A 163 -16.11 -2.72 -20.23
CA ASP A 163 -17.42 -2.88 -20.91
C ASP A 163 -18.46 -3.64 -20.06
N GLY A 164 -18.50 -3.31 -18.77
CA GLY A 164 -19.43 -3.92 -17.81
C GLY A 164 -19.09 -5.34 -17.35
N LYS A 165 -17.96 -5.91 -17.80
CA LYS A 165 -17.50 -7.25 -17.44
C LYS A 165 -16.21 -7.19 -16.63
N VAL A 166 -15.96 -8.23 -15.82
CA VAL A 166 -14.71 -8.40 -15.08
C VAL A 166 -13.60 -8.80 -16.06
N ALA A 167 -12.57 -7.94 -16.16
CA ALA A 167 -11.38 -8.26 -16.95
C ALA A 167 -10.58 -9.38 -16.30
N ARG A 168 -10.10 -10.33 -17.08
CA ARG A 168 -9.29 -11.48 -16.63
C ARG A 168 -7.83 -11.37 -17.03
N GLU A 169 -7.52 -10.46 -17.96
CA GLU A 169 -6.19 -10.25 -18.52
C GLU A 169 -5.89 -8.77 -18.66
N GLY A 170 -4.61 -8.45 -18.86
CA GLY A 170 -4.13 -7.10 -19.15
C GLY A 170 -3.10 -6.59 -18.13
N ASP A 171 -2.51 -5.44 -18.45
CA ASP A 171 -1.48 -4.82 -17.63
C ASP A 171 -2.04 -4.41 -16.25
N THR A 172 -1.34 -4.83 -15.21
CA THR A 172 -1.71 -4.57 -13.81
C THR A 172 -1.50 -3.10 -13.42
N PHE A 173 -0.62 -2.39 -14.11
CA PHE A 173 -0.21 -1.02 -13.79
C PHE A 173 -0.89 0.06 -14.65
N LEU A 174 -1.78 -0.30 -15.57
CA LEU A 174 -2.52 0.67 -16.36
C LEU A 174 -3.51 1.45 -15.49
N GLN A 175 -3.16 2.70 -15.20
CA GLN A 175 -4.01 3.65 -14.44
C GLN A 175 -5.11 4.29 -15.30
N GLN A 176 -5.14 4.06 -16.60
CA GLN A 176 -6.05 4.77 -17.49
C GLN A 176 -7.49 4.28 -17.35
N LYS A 177 -8.35 5.15 -16.78
CA LYS A 177 -9.83 5.13 -16.84
C LYS A 177 -10.56 3.81 -16.53
N SER A 178 -9.89 2.80 -15.96
CA SER A 178 -10.54 1.56 -15.58
C SER A 178 -11.34 1.75 -14.29
N LYS A 179 -12.58 1.33 -14.29
CA LYS A 179 -13.39 1.23 -13.07
C LYS A 179 -12.99 -0.03 -12.31
N TYR A 180 -12.65 0.12 -11.04
CA TYR A 180 -12.38 -1.02 -10.16
C TYR A 180 -13.50 -1.18 -9.15
N LEU A 181 -13.89 -2.44 -8.88
CA LEU A 181 -14.86 -2.82 -7.85
C LEU A 181 -14.25 -3.86 -6.93
N ALA A 182 -14.65 -3.82 -5.66
CA ALA A 182 -14.37 -4.88 -4.71
C ALA A 182 -15.55 -5.88 -4.75
N LEU A 183 -15.30 -7.12 -5.16
CA LEU A 183 -16.33 -8.13 -5.37
C LEU A 183 -16.13 -9.36 -4.48
N CYS A 184 -17.23 -10.00 -4.08
CA CYS A 184 -17.17 -11.33 -3.48
C CYS A 184 -16.83 -12.39 -4.54
N LYS A 185 -16.49 -13.60 -4.11
CA LYS A 185 -16.13 -14.70 -5.01
C LYS A 185 -17.19 -14.95 -6.08
N LYS A 186 -18.47 -15.03 -5.69
CA LYS A 186 -19.58 -15.26 -6.63
C LYS A 186 -19.65 -14.17 -7.71
N CYS A 187 -19.67 -12.89 -7.31
CA CYS A 187 -19.79 -11.77 -8.25
C CYS A 187 -18.52 -11.53 -9.10
N TYR A 188 -17.37 -12.00 -8.61
CA TYR A 188 -16.13 -11.91 -9.37
C TYR A 188 -16.05 -12.96 -10.49
N PHE A 189 -16.56 -14.19 -10.29
CA PHE A 189 -16.48 -15.29 -11.25
C PHE A 189 -17.73 -15.48 -12.13
N CYS A 190 -18.82 -14.74 -11.89
CA CYS A 190 -20.04 -14.75 -12.74
C CYS A 190 -19.87 -14.04 -14.06
#